data_53313e431c20c3b8a6ecea4458a879d9
#
_entry.id   53313e431c20c3b8a6ecea4458a879d9
#
_cell.length_a   1.000
_cell.length_b   1.000
_cell.length_c   1.000
_cell.angle_alpha   90.00
_cell.angle_beta   90.00
_cell.angle_gamma   90.00
#
_symmetry.space_group_name_H-M   'P 1'
#
loop_
_entity.id
_entity.type
_entity.pdbx_description
1 polymer ?
#
loop_
_entity_poly.entity_id
_entity_poly.type
_entity_poly.pdbx_seq_one_letter_code
_entity_poly.pdbx_strand_id
1 'polypeptide(L)'
;KKEMENYVKYYEKGNGIKLNMEIVDAGGSQLTQNKQVDRFISLNYDVICINPVERADASVIIDKALAADIPVVFFNREPVEDDMKRSDKFCYVGAPPKESAILEGKILVDAYKKDSSVLDLNGDGEVSYILLEGEASHQDSIVRTEWSIKTLKDGGVPIKKLAGDIANWDRNQAAALMEGWVKKYGNEIELVLSNNDDMALGAIDIIKNEKSLKNVKVVGVDATAPALEA
;
A
#
# COMPACT_ATOMS: atom_id res chain seq x y z
N LYS A 1 -1.97 -15.75 -2.17
CA LYS A 1 -1.74 -17.21 -2.25
C LYS A 1 -2.74 -17.85 -3.19
N LYS A 2 -4.04 -17.83 -2.87
CA LYS A 2 -5.10 -18.50 -3.65
C LYS A 2 -5.11 -18.09 -5.14
N GLU A 3 -4.95 -16.81 -5.44
CA GLU A 3 -4.91 -16.32 -6.83
C GLU A 3 -3.68 -16.83 -7.59
N MET A 4 -2.52 -16.88 -6.96
CA MET A 4 -1.31 -17.48 -7.55
C MET A 4 -1.54 -18.97 -7.87
N GLU A 5 -2.12 -19.73 -6.93
CA GLU A 5 -2.45 -21.15 -7.16
C GLU A 5 -3.45 -21.35 -8.31
N ASN A 6 -4.45 -20.46 -8.42
CA ASN A 6 -5.43 -20.50 -9.51
C ASN A 6 -4.76 -20.18 -10.86
N TYR A 7 -3.89 -19.16 -10.87
CA TYR A 7 -3.18 -18.77 -12.09
C TYR A 7 -2.22 -19.86 -12.58
N VAL A 8 -1.50 -20.52 -11.66
CA VAL A 8 -0.64 -21.66 -12.01
C VAL A 8 -1.44 -22.74 -12.71
N LYS A 9 -2.59 -23.17 -12.15
CA LYS A 9 -3.46 -24.18 -12.77
C LYS A 9 -3.95 -23.76 -14.16
N TYR A 10 -4.33 -22.50 -14.30
CA TYR A 10 -4.75 -21.95 -15.59
C TYR A 10 -3.62 -22.00 -16.62
N TYR A 11 -2.42 -21.57 -16.20
CA TYR A 11 -1.24 -21.54 -17.07
C TYR A 11 -0.76 -22.92 -17.48
N GLU A 12 -0.73 -23.89 -16.55
CA GLU A 12 -0.42 -25.30 -16.82
C GLU A 12 -1.33 -25.88 -17.91
N LYS A 13 -2.64 -25.64 -17.76
CA LYS A 13 -3.64 -26.15 -18.69
C LYS A 13 -3.49 -25.57 -20.10
N GLY A 14 -3.15 -24.27 -20.18
CA GLY A 14 -2.99 -23.57 -21.46
C GLY A 14 -1.70 -23.93 -22.20
N ASN A 15 -0.63 -24.31 -21.49
CA ASN A 15 0.71 -24.48 -22.07
C ASN A 15 1.21 -25.93 -22.05
N GLY A 16 0.46 -26.87 -21.46
CA GLY A 16 0.86 -28.28 -21.41
C GLY A 16 2.11 -28.56 -20.56
N ILE A 17 2.44 -27.68 -19.63
CA ILE A 17 3.57 -27.80 -18.71
C ILE A 17 3.05 -28.08 -17.30
N LYS A 18 3.92 -28.54 -16.40
CA LYS A 18 3.63 -28.70 -14.98
C LYS A 18 4.52 -27.77 -14.17
N LEU A 19 3.94 -27.01 -13.26
CA LEU A 19 4.61 -26.10 -12.34
C LEU A 19 4.47 -26.61 -10.89
N ASN A 20 5.59 -26.78 -10.20
CA ASN A 20 5.60 -27.06 -8.78
C ASN A 20 5.81 -25.75 -8.05
N MET A 21 4.79 -25.30 -7.32
CA MET A 21 4.84 -24.04 -6.56
C MET A 21 4.77 -24.31 -5.06
N GLU A 22 5.73 -23.79 -4.32
CA GLU A 22 5.71 -23.72 -2.87
C GLU A 22 5.62 -22.28 -2.41
N ILE A 23 4.73 -21.97 -1.47
CA ILE A 23 4.56 -20.63 -0.89
C ILE A 23 4.78 -20.72 0.60
N VAL A 24 5.73 -19.94 1.10
CA VAL A 24 6.08 -19.85 2.52
C VAL A 24 5.93 -18.42 3.00
N ASP A 25 5.68 -18.24 4.29
CA ASP A 25 5.57 -16.96 4.94
C ASP A 25 6.76 -16.75 5.87
N ALA A 26 7.39 -15.59 5.77
CA ALA A 26 8.49 -15.20 6.65
C ALA A 26 8.02 -14.60 7.99
N GLY A 27 6.72 -14.29 8.11
CA GLY A 27 6.13 -13.71 9.32
C GLY A 27 6.77 -12.38 9.73
N GLY A 28 7.15 -11.54 8.74
CA GLY A 28 7.84 -10.27 9.00
C GLY A 28 9.29 -10.40 9.46
N SER A 29 9.90 -11.59 9.40
CA SER A 29 11.28 -11.81 9.84
C SER A 29 12.24 -11.97 8.67
N GLN A 30 13.14 -11.00 8.47
CA GLN A 30 14.17 -11.06 7.43
C GLN A 30 15.09 -12.28 7.60
N LEU A 31 15.42 -12.64 8.84
CA LEU A 31 16.22 -13.84 9.12
C LEU A 31 15.51 -15.13 8.65
N THR A 32 14.20 -15.22 8.87
CA THR A 32 13.39 -16.35 8.41
C THR A 32 13.33 -16.37 6.89
N GLN A 33 13.12 -15.22 6.25
CA GLN A 33 13.11 -15.11 4.79
C GLN A 33 14.44 -15.55 4.18
N ASN A 34 15.55 -15.12 4.74
CA ASN A 34 16.89 -15.53 4.27
C ASN A 34 17.08 -17.06 4.35
N LYS A 35 16.60 -17.71 5.42
CA LYS A 35 16.64 -19.18 5.56
C LYS A 35 15.72 -19.89 4.56
N GLN A 36 14.56 -19.31 4.26
CA GLN A 36 13.66 -19.85 3.25
C GLN A 36 14.27 -19.79 1.85
N VAL A 37 14.98 -18.68 1.54
CA VAL A 37 15.73 -18.55 0.28
C VAL A 37 16.85 -19.58 0.20
N ASP A 38 17.65 -19.76 1.26
CA ASP A 38 18.69 -20.81 1.32
C ASP A 38 18.11 -22.20 1.05
N ARG A 39 16.96 -22.48 1.62
CA ARG A 39 16.26 -23.75 1.40
C ARG A 39 15.83 -23.93 -0.06
N PHE A 40 15.23 -22.90 -0.69
CA PHE A 40 14.82 -22.97 -2.09
C PHE A 40 16.01 -23.14 -3.02
N ILE A 41 17.13 -22.47 -2.77
CA ILE A 41 18.38 -22.65 -3.49
C ILE A 41 18.87 -24.11 -3.35
N SER A 42 18.88 -24.65 -2.12
CA SER A 42 19.36 -26.04 -1.87
C SER A 42 18.47 -27.11 -2.51
N LEU A 43 17.20 -26.80 -2.76
CA LEU A 43 16.24 -27.68 -3.43
C LEU A 43 16.23 -27.48 -4.96
N ASN A 44 17.12 -26.62 -5.50
CA ASN A 44 17.26 -26.34 -6.93
C ASN A 44 15.94 -25.89 -7.58
N TYR A 45 15.24 -24.92 -6.96
CA TYR A 45 14.10 -24.27 -7.61
C TYR A 45 14.59 -23.47 -8.82
N ASP A 46 13.83 -23.49 -9.92
CA ASP A 46 14.17 -22.83 -11.17
C ASP A 46 14.03 -21.29 -11.09
N VAL A 47 13.17 -20.79 -10.21
CA VAL A 47 12.91 -19.36 -9.99
C VAL A 47 12.41 -19.14 -8.58
N ILE A 48 12.77 -18.01 -7.97
CA ILE A 48 12.28 -17.60 -6.66
C ILE A 48 11.52 -16.27 -6.81
N CYS A 49 10.26 -16.25 -6.33
CA CYS A 49 9.45 -15.03 -6.27
C CYS A 49 9.45 -14.52 -4.83
N ILE A 50 9.78 -13.24 -4.60
CA ILE A 50 10.00 -12.69 -3.26
C ILE A 50 9.27 -11.36 -3.09
N ASN A 51 8.48 -11.25 -2.03
CA ASN A 51 8.14 -9.97 -1.41
C ASN A 51 9.16 -9.74 -0.28
N PRO A 52 10.16 -8.85 -0.43
CA PRO A 52 11.16 -8.62 0.61
C PRO A 52 10.50 -8.18 1.92
N VAL A 53 10.96 -8.71 3.06
CA VAL A 53 10.54 -8.19 4.37
C VAL A 53 11.05 -6.76 4.52
N GLU A 54 12.35 -6.56 4.28
CA GLU A 54 12.98 -5.24 4.24
C GLU A 54 13.64 -5.02 2.87
N ARG A 55 13.22 -3.96 2.17
CA ARG A 55 13.75 -3.67 0.83
C ARG A 55 15.26 -3.38 0.81
N ALA A 56 15.77 -2.75 1.87
CA ALA A 56 17.18 -2.43 2.00
C ALA A 56 18.06 -3.69 2.23
N ASP A 57 17.46 -4.75 2.82
CA ASP A 57 18.15 -6.00 3.11
C ASP A 57 18.02 -7.03 1.98
N ALA A 58 17.36 -6.68 0.88
CA ALA A 58 17.23 -7.54 -0.30
C ALA A 58 18.58 -7.90 -0.92
N SER A 59 19.63 -7.08 -0.70
CA SER A 59 21.01 -7.36 -1.15
C SER A 59 21.52 -8.72 -0.72
N VAL A 60 21.22 -9.17 0.50
CA VAL A 60 21.62 -10.50 1.01
C VAL A 60 20.98 -11.63 0.19
N ILE A 61 19.71 -11.46 -0.18
CA ILE A 61 18.97 -12.42 -1.01
C ILE A 61 19.57 -12.42 -2.42
N ILE A 62 19.85 -11.26 -2.94
CA ILE A 62 20.45 -11.05 -4.28
C ILE A 62 21.83 -11.70 -4.36
N ASP A 63 22.69 -11.54 -3.33
CA ASP A 63 23.98 -12.22 -3.26
C ASP A 63 23.86 -13.74 -3.36
N LYS A 64 22.92 -14.32 -2.63
CA LYS A 64 22.66 -15.77 -2.65
C LYS A 64 22.14 -16.24 -4.00
N ALA A 65 21.21 -15.50 -4.60
CA ALA A 65 20.66 -15.83 -5.90
C ALA A 65 21.68 -15.74 -7.02
N LEU A 66 22.56 -14.72 -6.98
CA LEU A 66 23.70 -14.59 -7.90
C LEU A 66 24.67 -15.76 -7.79
N ALA A 67 25.04 -16.13 -6.56
CA ALA A 67 25.96 -17.26 -6.32
C ALA A 67 25.40 -18.61 -6.80
N ALA A 68 24.07 -18.75 -6.77
CA ALA A 68 23.36 -19.96 -7.21
C ALA A 68 22.88 -19.89 -8.67
N ASP A 69 23.09 -18.77 -9.35
CA ASP A 69 22.62 -18.49 -10.72
C ASP A 69 21.10 -18.63 -10.92
N ILE A 70 20.30 -18.35 -9.86
CA ILE A 70 18.85 -18.48 -9.86
C ILE A 70 18.18 -17.13 -10.17
N PRO A 71 17.24 -17.07 -11.14
CA PRO A 71 16.41 -15.89 -11.39
C PRO A 71 15.52 -15.54 -10.19
N VAL A 72 15.34 -14.23 -9.93
CA VAL A 72 14.45 -13.75 -8.87
C VAL A 72 13.46 -12.75 -9.41
N VAL A 73 12.18 -12.96 -9.07
CA VAL A 73 11.09 -12.02 -9.31
C VAL A 73 10.73 -11.37 -7.98
N PHE A 74 11.09 -10.10 -7.82
CA PHE A 74 10.63 -9.31 -6.68
C PHE A 74 9.23 -8.76 -6.95
N PHE A 75 8.41 -8.67 -5.93
CA PHE A 75 7.08 -8.09 -6.06
C PHE A 75 6.69 -7.31 -4.79
N ASN A 76 5.73 -6.41 -4.91
CA ASN A 76 5.23 -5.53 -3.85
C ASN A 76 6.30 -4.56 -3.33
N ARG A 77 7.28 -5.01 -2.55
CA ARG A 77 8.40 -4.17 -2.11
C ARG A 77 9.55 -4.24 -3.12
N GLU A 78 9.83 -3.10 -3.74
CA GLU A 78 10.91 -3.00 -4.73
C GLU A 78 12.27 -2.89 -4.03
N PRO A 79 13.25 -3.76 -4.32
CA PRO A 79 14.62 -3.58 -3.86
C PRO A 79 15.21 -2.25 -4.32
N VAL A 80 16.33 -1.84 -3.76
CA VAL A 80 17.03 -0.63 -4.23
C VAL A 80 17.53 -0.82 -5.65
N GLU A 81 17.48 0.27 -6.43
CA GLU A 81 17.75 0.22 -7.87
C GLU A 81 19.14 -0.37 -8.22
N ASP A 82 20.16 -0.04 -7.42
CA ASP A 82 21.52 -0.55 -7.65
C ASP A 82 21.60 -2.07 -7.46
N ASP A 83 20.84 -2.64 -6.56
CA ASP A 83 20.75 -4.09 -6.38
C ASP A 83 20.06 -4.77 -7.57
N MET A 84 19.02 -4.17 -8.10
CA MET A 84 18.30 -4.70 -9.28
C MET A 84 19.17 -4.71 -10.53
N LYS A 85 20.11 -3.76 -10.68
CA LYS A 85 21.02 -3.67 -11.83
C LYS A 85 22.13 -4.73 -11.83
N ARG A 86 22.28 -5.51 -10.76
CA ARG A 86 23.38 -6.50 -10.61
C ARG A 86 23.22 -7.72 -11.51
N SER A 87 22.03 -7.99 -12.05
CA SER A 87 21.77 -9.07 -12.99
C SER A 87 20.53 -8.80 -13.83
N ASP A 88 20.55 -9.24 -15.08
CA ASP A 88 19.39 -9.30 -15.98
C ASP A 88 18.39 -10.42 -15.61
N LYS A 89 18.77 -11.32 -14.69
CA LYS A 89 17.89 -12.36 -14.12
C LYS A 89 16.99 -11.84 -13.00
N PHE A 90 17.12 -10.58 -12.61
CA PHE A 90 16.26 -9.96 -11.59
C PHE A 90 15.21 -9.08 -12.25
N CYS A 91 13.98 -9.22 -11.83
CA CYS A 91 12.91 -8.31 -12.24
C CYS A 91 12.02 -7.96 -11.05
N TYR A 92 11.35 -6.81 -11.16
CA TYR A 92 10.36 -6.35 -10.19
C TYR A 92 8.99 -6.26 -10.86
N VAL A 93 7.97 -6.71 -10.15
CA VAL A 93 6.56 -6.59 -10.54
C VAL A 93 5.80 -5.85 -9.45
N GLY A 94 5.32 -4.69 -9.78
CA GLY A 94 4.53 -3.85 -8.87
C GLY A 94 3.75 -2.79 -9.63
N ALA A 95 2.82 -2.12 -8.93
CA ALA A 95 2.09 -0.97 -9.45
C ALA A 95 2.87 0.31 -9.15
N PRO A 96 2.83 1.35 -10.02
CA PRO A 96 3.46 2.62 -9.72
C PRO A 96 2.72 3.36 -8.60
N PRO A 97 3.28 3.48 -7.38
CA PRO A 97 2.57 4.09 -6.24
C PRO A 97 2.26 5.57 -6.45
N LYS A 98 3.07 6.25 -7.24
CA LYS A 98 2.86 7.64 -7.61
C LYS A 98 1.58 7.86 -8.44
N GLU A 99 1.30 6.94 -9.35
CA GLU A 99 0.11 7.02 -10.21
C GLU A 99 -1.18 6.91 -9.39
N SER A 100 -1.25 5.92 -8.49
CA SER A 100 -2.39 5.74 -7.59
C SER A 100 -2.62 6.97 -6.71
N ALA A 101 -1.57 7.54 -6.14
CA ALA A 101 -1.66 8.74 -5.32
C ALA A 101 -2.12 9.98 -6.10
N ILE A 102 -1.65 10.14 -7.34
CA ILE A 102 -2.11 11.22 -8.21
C ILE A 102 -3.58 11.04 -8.57
N LEU A 103 -4.03 9.81 -8.84
CA LEU A 103 -5.44 9.54 -9.13
C LEU A 103 -6.33 9.81 -7.91
N GLU A 104 -5.92 9.37 -6.72
CA GLU A 104 -6.59 9.67 -5.45
C GLU A 104 -6.73 11.20 -5.26
N GLY A 105 -5.63 11.94 -5.39
CA GLY A 105 -5.66 13.41 -5.27
C GLY A 105 -6.52 14.07 -6.33
N LYS A 106 -6.52 13.61 -7.59
CA LYS A 106 -7.32 14.17 -8.67
C LYS A 106 -8.82 14.01 -8.43
N ILE A 107 -9.28 12.87 -7.92
CA ILE A 107 -10.70 12.66 -7.56
C ILE A 107 -11.17 13.76 -6.60
N LEU A 108 -10.35 14.06 -5.60
CA LEU A 108 -10.66 15.10 -4.61
C LEU A 108 -10.57 16.52 -5.19
N VAL A 109 -9.56 16.80 -6.04
CA VAL A 109 -9.44 18.10 -6.74
C VAL A 109 -10.65 18.36 -7.64
N ASP A 110 -11.09 17.34 -8.38
CA ASP A 110 -12.24 17.47 -9.28
C ASP A 110 -13.54 17.67 -8.49
N ALA A 111 -13.69 16.96 -7.37
CA ALA A 111 -14.83 17.15 -6.47
C ALA A 111 -14.85 18.58 -5.89
N TYR A 112 -13.72 19.07 -5.37
CA TYR A 112 -13.58 20.42 -4.81
C TYR A 112 -13.85 21.51 -5.84
N LYS A 113 -13.31 21.39 -7.05
CA LYS A 113 -13.54 22.36 -8.13
C LYS A 113 -14.98 22.41 -8.60
N LYS A 114 -15.67 21.30 -8.55
CA LYS A 114 -17.11 21.22 -8.90
C LYS A 114 -17.97 21.86 -7.82
N ASP A 115 -17.68 21.59 -6.56
CA ASP A 115 -18.40 22.11 -5.40
C ASP A 115 -17.46 22.00 -4.18
N SER A 116 -16.90 23.12 -3.73
CA SER A 116 -15.95 23.14 -2.61
C SER A 116 -16.58 22.61 -1.30
N SER A 117 -17.89 22.79 -1.11
CA SER A 117 -18.60 22.33 0.09
C SER A 117 -18.64 20.81 0.25
N VAL A 118 -18.25 20.06 -0.79
CA VAL A 118 -18.10 18.60 -0.71
C VAL A 118 -16.94 18.18 0.18
N LEU A 119 -15.88 19.01 0.26
CA LEU A 119 -14.68 18.77 1.07
C LEU A 119 -14.53 19.77 2.21
N ASP A 120 -14.78 21.06 1.97
CA ASP A 120 -14.82 22.14 2.97
C ASP A 120 -16.22 22.11 3.62
N LEU A 121 -16.37 21.25 4.63
CA LEU A 121 -17.67 20.95 5.23
C LEU A 121 -18.13 22.04 6.20
N ASN A 122 -17.20 22.81 6.76
CA ASN A 122 -17.45 23.87 7.73
C ASN A 122 -17.51 25.27 7.09
N GLY A 123 -17.04 25.39 5.82
CA GLY A 123 -17.09 26.61 5.03
C GLY A 123 -16.04 27.66 5.43
N ASP A 124 -14.93 27.27 6.05
CA ASP A 124 -13.86 28.19 6.49
C ASP A 124 -12.82 28.49 5.40
N GLY A 125 -12.92 27.80 4.26
CA GLY A 125 -12.03 27.98 3.11
C GLY A 125 -10.80 27.07 3.13
N GLU A 126 -10.67 26.15 4.08
CA GLU A 126 -9.64 25.13 4.15
C GLU A 126 -10.29 23.75 4.27
N VAL A 127 -9.61 22.70 3.78
CA VAL A 127 -10.03 21.30 3.98
C VAL A 127 -9.13 20.69 5.04
N SER A 128 -9.68 20.53 6.23
CA SER A 128 -8.97 19.95 7.37
C SER A 128 -8.90 18.43 7.26
N TYR A 129 -7.70 17.85 7.12
CA TYR A 129 -7.54 16.42 6.88
C TYR A 129 -6.71 15.69 7.94
N ILE A 130 -6.96 14.40 8.03
CA ILE A 130 -6.12 13.43 8.72
C ILE A 130 -5.53 12.44 7.71
N LEU A 131 -4.38 11.84 8.06
CA LEU A 131 -3.62 10.95 7.19
C LEU A 131 -3.32 9.61 7.89
N LEU A 132 -3.70 8.52 7.24
CA LEU A 132 -3.37 7.16 7.64
C LEU A 132 -2.25 6.64 6.74
N GLU A 133 -1.08 6.42 7.33
CA GLU A 133 0.12 6.01 6.63
C GLU A 133 0.36 4.50 6.77
N GLY A 134 0.85 3.87 5.71
CA GLY A 134 1.34 2.49 5.73
C GLY A 134 2.64 2.37 6.54
N GLU A 135 3.33 1.23 6.41
CA GLU A 135 4.63 1.03 7.07
C GLU A 135 5.65 2.10 6.66
N ALA A 136 6.41 2.63 7.62
CA ALA A 136 7.33 3.75 7.41
C ALA A 136 8.45 3.46 6.38
N SER A 137 8.92 2.22 6.29
CA SER A 137 9.98 1.80 5.37
C SER A 137 9.47 1.39 3.98
N HIS A 138 8.14 1.32 3.79
CA HIS A 138 7.55 0.88 2.52
C HIS A 138 7.51 2.05 1.52
N GLN A 139 8.07 1.85 0.31
CA GLN A 139 8.11 2.90 -0.71
C GLN A 139 6.72 3.42 -1.08
N ASP A 140 5.70 2.55 -1.11
CA ASP A 140 4.33 2.95 -1.44
C ASP A 140 3.74 3.91 -0.41
N SER A 141 4.02 3.68 0.90
CA SER A 141 3.56 4.57 1.96
C SER A 141 4.11 5.97 1.78
N ILE A 142 5.42 6.07 1.57
CA ILE A 142 6.12 7.36 1.39
C ILE A 142 5.60 8.08 0.13
N VAL A 143 5.55 7.37 -1.00
CA VAL A 143 5.19 7.96 -2.28
C VAL A 143 3.70 8.32 -2.33
N ARG A 144 2.81 7.45 -1.82
CA ARG A 144 1.37 7.73 -1.78
C ARG A 144 1.07 8.94 -0.89
N THR A 145 1.70 9.02 0.28
CA THR A 145 1.58 10.19 1.18
C THR A 145 2.03 11.49 0.50
N GLU A 146 3.22 11.48 -0.10
CA GLU A 146 3.76 12.68 -0.74
C GLU A 146 2.89 13.16 -1.91
N TRP A 147 2.55 12.24 -2.81
CA TRP A 147 1.92 12.62 -4.08
C TRP A 147 0.42 12.88 -3.97
N SER A 148 -0.31 12.27 -3.03
CA SER A 148 -1.71 12.64 -2.78
C SER A 148 -1.81 14.07 -2.26
N ILE A 149 -1.01 14.42 -1.26
CA ILE A 149 -0.93 15.77 -0.71
C ILE A 149 -0.47 16.79 -1.77
N LYS A 150 0.59 16.45 -2.52
CA LYS A 150 1.10 17.31 -3.57
C LYS A 150 0.05 17.57 -4.64
N THR A 151 -0.70 16.55 -5.05
CA THR A 151 -1.74 16.69 -6.08
C THR A 151 -2.87 17.59 -5.62
N LEU A 152 -3.30 17.51 -4.36
CA LEU A 152 -4.29 18.42 -3.79
C LEU A 152 -3.81 19.87 -3.81
N LYS A 153 -2.57 20.13 -3.36
CA LYS A 153 -1.96 21.48 -3.36
C LYS A 153 -1.81 22.04 -4.77
N ASP A 154 -1.25 21.25 -5.68
CA ASP A 154 -1.07 21.65 -7.08
C ASP A 154 -2.41 21.87 -7.79
N GLY A 155 -3.45 21.16 -7.36
CA GLY A 155 -4.82 21.32 -7.82
C GLY A 155 -5.54 22.55 -7.27
N GLY A 156 -4.93 23.28 -6.32
CA GLY A 156 -5.47 24.49 -5.72
C GLY A 156 -6.49 24.24 -4.60
N VAL A 157 -6.48 23.04 -3.98
CA VAL A 157 -7.28 22.75 -2.79
C VAL A 157 -6.52 23.25 -1.57
N PRO A 158 -7.06 24.20 -0.79
CA PRO A 158 -6.46 24.64 0.47
C PRO A 158 -6.61 23.52 1.50
N ILE A 159 -5.52 22.91 1.92
CA ILE A 159 -5.53 21.78 2.85
C ILE A 159 -4.76 22.06 4.13
N LYS A 160 -5.31 21.63 5.26
CA LYS A 160 -4.71 21.74 6.59
C LYS A 160 -4.63 20.39 7.27
N LYS A 161 -3.41 19.93 7.58
CA LYS A 161 -3.22 18.67 8.30
C LYS A 161 -3.57 18.82 9.79
N LEU A 162 -4.55 18.07 10.27
CA LEU A 162 -4.88 18.01 11.69
C LEU A 162 -4.01 16.96 12.41
N ALA A 163 -3.88 15.79 11.80
CA ALA A 163 -3.12 14.67 12.32
C ALA A 163 -2.64 13.72 11.21
N GLY A 164 -1.75 12.83 11.55
CA GLY A 164 -1.36 11.70 10.72
C GLY A 164 -0.44 10.78 11.51
N ASP A 165 -0.59 9.48 11.30
CA ASP A 165 0.25 8.47 11.93
C ASP A 165 0.26 7.18 11.13
N ILE A 166 1.19 6.28 11.48
CA ILE A 166 1.42 5.00 10.84
C ILE A 166 0.44 3.96 11.39
N ALA A 167 -0.37 3.39 10.51
CA ALA A 167 -1.29 2.31 10.81
C ALA A 167 -0.89 0.97 10.16
N ASN A 168 0.31 0.89 9.57
CA ASN A 168 0.95 -0.34 9.09
C ASN A 168 0.08 -1.18 8.15
N TRP A 169 -0.72 -0.56 7.28
CA TRP A 169 -1.68 -1.21 6.38
C TRP A 169 -2.82 -1.95 7.10
N ASP A 170 -2.95 -1.78 8.43
CA ASP A 170 -3.85 -2.55 9.28
C ASP A 170 -5.11 -1.76 9.65
N ARG A 171 -6.27 -2.38 9.39
CA ARG A 171 -7.60 -1.81 9.65
C ARG A 171 -7.83 -1.47 11.12
N ASN A 172 -7.39 -2.35 12.02
CA ASN A 172 -7.64 -2.17 13.46
C ASN A 172 -6.76 -1.06 14.03
N GLN A 173 -5.49 -0.96 13.57
CA GLN A 173 -4.61 0.15 13.97
C GLN A 173 -5.16 1.48 13.47
N ALA A 174 -5.62 1.54 12.21
CA ALA A 174 -6.26 2.72 11.66
C ALA A 174 -7.53 3.13 12.45
N ALA A 175 -8.38 2.16 12.81
CA ALA A 175 -9.55 2.41 13.64
C ALA A 175 -9.19 2.98 15.02
N ALA A 176 -8.15 2.44 15.67
CA ALA A 176 -7.68 2.93 16.96
C ALA A 176 -7.14 4.38 16.88
N LEU A 177 -6.37 4.70 15.83
CA LEU A 177 -5.92 6.08 15.58
C LEU A 177 -7.11 7.01 15.34
N MET A 178 -8.04 6.59 14.49
CA MET A 178 -9.23 7.38 14.16
C MET A 178 -10.08 7.67 15.40
N GLU A 179 -10.29 6.69 16.29
CA GLU A 179 -11.02 6.88 17.55
C GLU A 179 -10.37 7.97 18.42
N GLY A 180 -9.02 7.98 18.51
CA GLY A 180 -8.28 9.01 19.20
C GLY A 180 -8.44 10.39 18.57
N TRP A 181 -8.41 10.48 17.25
CA TRP A 181 -8.55 11.74 16.51
C TRP A 181 -9.97 12.29 16.55
N VAL A 182 -10.98 11.44 16.50
CA VAL A 182 -12.38 11.85 16.66
C VAL A 182 -12.59 12.49 18.04
N LYS A 183 -12.05 11.91 19.11
CA LYS A 183 -12.12 12.50 20.47
C LYS A 183 -11.44 13.85 20.56
N LYS A 184 -10.38 14.07 19.79
CA LYS A 184 -9.56 15.30 19.84
C LYS A 184 -10.08 16.41 18.92
N TYR A 185 -10.48 16.07 17.71
CA TYR A 185 -10.80 17.05 16.66
C TYR A 185 -12.30 17.11 16.31
N GLY A 186 -13.02 16.01 16.57
CA GLY A 186 -14.47 15.95 16.31
C GLY A 186 -14.84 16.37 14.90
N ASN A 187 -15.72 17.35 14.79
CA ASN A 187 -16.24 17.88 13.53
C ASN A 187 -15.25 18.78 12.74
N GLU A 188 -14.04 18.99 13.25
CA GLU A 188 -12.98 19.63 12.45
C GLU A 188 -12.43 18.70 11.37
N ILE A 189 -12.66 17.37 11.48
CA ILE A 189 -12.22 16.40 10.48
C ILE A 189 -13.15 16.45 9.28
N GLU A 190 -12.63 16.78 8.10
CA GLU A 190 -13.40 16.89 6.87
C GLU A 190 -12.99 15.85 5.82
N LEU A 191 -11.72 15.41 5.86
CA LEU A 191 -11.15 14.47 4.91
C LEU A 191 -10.23 13.47 5.61
N VAL A 192 -10.32 12.21 5.22
CA VAL A 192 -9.37 11.15 5.56
C VAL A 192 -8.64 10.72 4.30
N LEU A 193 -7.33 10.95 4.26
CA LEU A 193 -6.43 10.40 3.26
C LEU A 193 -5.85 9.10 3.81
N SER A 194 -5.96 8.00 3.07
CA SER A 194 -5.44 6.71 3.51
C SER A 194 -4.58 6.07 2.44
N ASN A 195 -3.40 5.60 2.80
CA ASN A 195 -2.50 4.97 1.85
C ASN A 195 -3.02 3.64 1.29
N ASN A 196 -4.01 3.00 1.94
CA ASN A 196 -4.73 1.84 1.39
C ASN A 196 -6.18 1.77 1.87
N ASP A 197 -6.93 0.84 1.28
CA ASP A 197 -8.35 0.62 1.58
C ASP A 197 -8.60 0.02 2.96
N ASP A 198 -7.75 -0.90 3.43
CA ASP A 198 -7.97 -1.54 4.73
C ASP A 198 -7.90 -0.52 5.87
N MET A 199 -6.96 0.41 5.82
CA MET A 199 -6.90 1.52 6.77
C MET A 199 -8.06 2.50 6.59
N ALA A 200 -8.46 2.78 5.33
CA ALA A 200 -9.64 3.61 5.04
C ALA A 200 -10.92 3.00 5.65
N LEU A 201 -11.10 1.69 5.51
CA LEU A 201 -12.21 0.96 6.12
C LEU A 201 -12.17 1.04 7.65
N GLY A 202 -10.97 1.00 8.26
CA GLY A 202 -10.79 1.20 9.70
C GLY A 202 -11.30 2.58 10.16
N ALA A 203 -11.00 3.64 9.40
CA ALA A 203 -11.54 4.96 9.67
C ALA A 203 -13.07 5.01 9.49
N ILE A 204 -13.60 4.40 8.43
CA ILE A 204 -15.04 4.33 8.14
C ILE A 204 -15.79 3.62 9.27
N ASP A 205 -15.23 2.55 9.85
CA ASP A 205 -15.85 1.83 10.98
C ASP A 205 -16.12 2.75 12.18
N ILE A 206 -15.26 3.72 12.43
CA ILE A 206 -15.41 4.70 13.50
C ILE A 206 -16.36 5.82 13.07
N ILE A 207 -16.20 6.37 11.86
CA ILE A 207 -17.01 7.46 11.32
C ILE A 207 -18.51 7.09 11.28
N LYS A 208 -18.85 5.86 10.90
CA LYS A 208 -20.25 5.39 10.84
C LYS A 208 -21.00 5.48 12.17
N ASN A 209 -20.27 5.47 13.29
CA ASN A 209 -20.85 5.58 14.63
C ASN A 209 -20.96 7.03 15.13
N GLU A 210 -20.36 8.00 14.39
CA GLU A 210 -20.27 9.40 14.78
C GLU A 210 -21.14 10.28 13.86
N LYS A 211 -22.32 10.70 14.36
CA LYS A 211 -23.27 11.48 13.57
C LYS A 211 -22.70 12.80 13.01
N SER A 212 -21.77 13.41 13.72
CA SER A 212 -21.09 14.65 13.30
C SER A 212 -20.16 14.47 12.10
N LEU A 213 -19.70 13.24 11.84
CA LEU A 213 -18.73 12.91 10.80
C LEU A 213 -19.34 12.25 9.55
N LYS A 214 -20.67 12.16 9.47
CA LYS A 214 -21.37 11.46 8.37
C LYS A 214 -21.04 11.95 6.96
N ASN A 215 -20.57 13.20 6.82
CA ASN A 215 -20.25 13.82 5.54
C ASN A 215 -18.73 13.80 5.23
N VAL A 216 -17.90 13.39 6.19
CA VAL A 216 -16.45 13.27 6.01
C VAL A 216 -16.13 12.37 4.81
N LYS A 217 -15.21 12.83 3.96
CA LYS A 217 -14.79 12.03 2.83
C LYS A 217 -13.60 11.15 3.23
N VAL A 218 -13.63 9.92 2.80
CA VAL A 218 -12.56 8.96 3.00
C VAL A 218 -12.12 8.45 1.64
N VAL A 219 -10.82 8.48 1.38
CA VAL A 219 -10.22 7.93 0.17
C VAL A 219 -9.14 6.93 0.52
N GLY A 220 -8.97 5.94 -0.33
CA GLY A 220 -7.99 4.88 -0.20
C GLY A 220 -7.47 4.42 -1.55
N VAL A 221 -6.61 3.41 -1.53
CA VAL A 221 -5.99 2.81 -2.70
C VAL A 221 -6.16 1.29 -2.59
N ASP A 222 -6.24 0.58 -3.71
CA ASP A 222 -6.28 -0.87 -3.96
C ASP A 222 -7.59 -1.33 -4.61
N ALA A 223 -8.68 -0.62 -4.47
CA ALA A 223 -10.02 -0.99 -4.96
C ALA A 223 -10.44 -2.40 -4.49
N THR A 224 -10.23 -2.68 -3.20
CA THR A 224 -10.64 -3.95 -2.60
C THR A 224 -12.15 -4.12 -2.62
N ALA A 225 -12.65 -5.36 -2.77
CA ALA A 225 -14.08 -5.59 -2.80
C ALA A 225 -14.83 -4.99 -1.59
N PRO A 226 -14.34 -5.10 -0.34
CA PRO A 226 -14.98 -4.44 0.80
C PRO A 226 -15.00 -2.90 0.72
N ALA A 227 -13.97 -2.29 0.13
CA ALA A 227 -13.92 -0.83 0.00
C ALA A 227 -14.84 -0.30 -1.10
N LEU A 228 -15.04 -1.07 -2.17
CA LEU A 228 -15.98 -0.72 -3.25
C LEU A 228 -17.45 -0.81 -2.82
N GLU A 229 -17.75 -1.52 -1.72
CA GLU A 229 -19.08 -1.68 -1.14
C GLU A 229 -19.35 -0.71 0.03
N ALA A 230 -18.32 -0.03 0.55
CA ALA A 230 -18.39 0.81 1.76
C ALA A 230 -18.94 2.21 1.47
#